data_b39c41d87a8700290151b8da3411bd00
#
_entry.id   b39c41d87a8700290151b8da3411bd00
#
_cell.length_a   1.000
_cell.length_b   1.000
_cell.length_c   1.000
_cell.angle_alpha   90.00
_cell.angle_beta   90.00
_cell.angle_gamma   90.00
#
_symmetry.space_group_name_H-M   'P 1'
#
loop_
_entity.id
_entity.type
_entity.pdbx_description
1 polymer ?
#
loop_
_entity_poly.entity_id
_entity_poly.type
_entity_poly.pdbx_seq_one_letter_code
_entity_poly.pdbx_strand_id
1 'polypeptide(L)'
;MLTSKERAELRSQANALDTTLMVGKGGITEALIAEADNQLTTRELVKGKVLEGAMMTPREVCDELCEELGAEGVSVIGTKFVIYRFSEKLQAQRNQVGRAKRKEVKVNPVRKGAQARRQAAKKVREQRNEYFRQMAIDKAIEKAREKKLRGED
;
A
#
# COMPACT_ATOMS: atom_id res chain seq x y z
N MET A 1 -3.84 -14.72 17.41
CA MET A 1 -2.84 -15.80 17.14
C MET A 1 -2.36 -15.67 15.70
N LEU A 2 -1.04 -15.57 15.52
CA LEU A 2 -0.40 -15.50 14.21
C LEU A 2 -0.48 -16.82 13.46
N THR A 3 -0.84 -16.77 12.19
CA THR A 3 -0.75 -17.91 11.28
C THR A 3 0.71 -18.24 10.96
N SER A 4 0.99 -19.46 10.48
CA SER A 4 2.35 -19.86 10.10
C SER A 4 2.93 -18.97 9.00
N LYS A 5 2.10 -18.49 8.09
CA LYS A 5 2.50 -17.57 7.00
C LYS A 5 2.90 -16.19 7.54
N GLU A 6 2.06 -15.59 8.38
CA GLU A 6 2.35 -14.30 9.02
C GLU A 6 3.60 -14.36 9.87
N ARG A 7 3.77 -15.45 10.62
CA ARG A 7 4.98 -15.67 11.43
C ARG A 7 6.25 -15.77 10.56
N ALA A 8 6.16 -16.39 9.38
CA ALA A 8 7.28 -16.47 8.44
C ALA A 8 7.63 -15.09 7.85
N GLU A 9 6.62 -14.29 7.51
CA GLU A 9 6.81 -12.91 7.01
C GLU A 9 7.43 -12.01 8.09
N LEU A 10 6.92 -12.05 9.33
CA LEU A 10 7.46 -11.29 10.45
C LEU A 10 8.89 -11.70 10.79
N ARG A 11 9.22 -12.99 10.70
CA ARG A 11 10.59 -13.49 10.87
C ARG A 11 11.54 -12.94 9.81
N SER A 12 11.10 -12.88 8.56
CA SER A 12 11.87 -12.28 7.47
C SER A 12 12.15 -10.79 7.73
N GLN A 13 11.12 -10.04 8.17
CA GLN A 13 11.26 -8.63 8.54
C GLN A 13 12.20 -8.44 9.74
N ALA A 14 12.11 -9.31 10.76
CA ALA A 14 12.95 -9.25 11.94
C ALA A 14 14.44 -9.45 11.65
N ASN A 15 14.81 -10.12 10.56
CA ASN A 15 16.21 -10.27 10.18
C ASN A 15 16.88 -8.94 9.88
N ALA A 16 16.15 -8.01 9.25
CA ALA A 16 16.63 -6.67 8.91
C ALA A 16 16.56 -5.67 10.07
N LEU A 17 15.92 -6.04 11.18
CA LEU A 17 15.76 -5.16 12.35
C LEU A 17 16.98 -5.25 13.28
N ASP A 18 17.37 -4.11 13.82
CA ASP A 18 18.33 -4.03 14.91
C ASP A 18 17.73 -4.53 16.22
N THR A 19 18.59 -5.00 17.11
CA THR A 19 18.21 -5.38 18.46
C THR A 19 18.06 -4.12 19.31
N THR A 20 16.85 -3.87 19.77
CA THR A 20 16.52 -2.65 20.54
C THR A 20 16.26 -2.92 22.00
N LEU A 21 15.85 -4.13 22.37
CA LEU A 21 15.58 -4.53 23.74
C LEU A 21 16.69 -5.44 24.27
N MET A 22 17.21 -5.15 25.45
CA MET A 22 18.29 -5.93 26.07
C MET A 22 17.90 -6.37 27.46
N VAL A 23 17.95 -7.67 27.71
CA VAL A 23 17.64 -8.29 28.99
C VAL A 23 18.94 -8.66 29.70
N GLY A 24 19.23 -8.03 30.83
CA GLY A 24 20.42 -8.25 31.63
C GLY A 24 20.20 -9.17 32.82
N LYS A 25 21.11 -9.10 33.80
CA LYS A 25 21.10 -9.94 35.03
C LYS A 25 19.84 -9.78 35.87
N GLY A 26 19.18 -8.62 35.81
CA GLY A 26 17.93 -8.37 36.53
C GLY A 26 16.71 -9.08 35.95
N GLY A 27 16.86 -9.79 34.84
CA GLY A 27 15.72 -10.45 34.19
C GLY A 27 14.70 -9.45 33.65
N ILE A 28 13.44 -9.80 33.78
CA ILE A 28 12.32 -8.96 33.37
C ILE A 28 11.97 -8.01 34.51
N THR A 29 12.18 -6.72 34.29
CA THR A 29 11.85 -5.65 35.24
C THR A 29 10.67 -4.85 34.73
N GLU A 30 9.95 -4.14 35.60
CA GLU A 30 8.86 -3.23 35.21
C GLU A 30 9.32 -2.18 34.19
N ALA A 31 10.55 -1.67 34.33
CA ALA A 31 11.12 -0.72 33.36
C ALA A 31 11.34 -1.35 31.98
N LEU A 32 11.75 -2.62 31.93
CA LEU A 32 11.90 -3.37 30.69
C LEU A 32 10.55 -3.64 30.02
N ILE A 33 9.53 -3.98 30.81
CA ILE A 33 8.16 -4.19 30.32
C ILE A 33 7.62 -2.88 29.72
N ALA A 34 7.79 -1.75 30.43
CA ALA A 34 7.36 -0.44 29.93
C ALA A 34 8.09 -0.03 28.65
N GLU A 35 9.38 -0.30 28.55
CA GLU A 35 10.17 -0.06 27.33
C GLU A 35 9.69 -0.94 26.18
N ALA A 36 9.45 -2.22 26.41
CA ALA A 36 8.93 -3.15 25.42
C ALA A 36 7.52 -2.76 24.96
N ASP A 37 6.65 -2.30 25.86
CA ASP A 37 5.31 -1.79 25.54
C ASP A 37 5.37 -0.57 24.62
N ASN A 38 6.21 0.40 24.94
CA ASN A 38 6.43 1.58 24.12
C ASN A 38 6.96 1.22 22.71
N GLN A 39 7.92 0.30 22.65
CA GLN A 39 8.47 -0.15 21.37
C GLN A 39 7.44 -0.91 20.53
N LEU A 40 6.65 -1.81 21.15
CA LEU A 40 5.57 -2.53 20.47
C LEU A 40 4.45 -1.60 19.98
N THR A 41 4.12 -0.57 20.74
CA THR A 41 3.12 0.42 20.35
C THR A 41 3.57 1.25 19.14
N THR A 42 4.89 1.52 19.03
CA THR A 42 5.46 2.36 17.96
C THR A 42 5.92 1.58 16.74
N ARG A 43 6.29 0.31 16.88
CA ARG A 43 6.92 -0.49 15.82
C ARG A 43 6.20 -1.80 15.48
N GLU A 44 5.31 -2.30 16.32
CA GLU A 44 4.63 -3.61 16.26
C GLU A 44 5.56 -4.81 16.38
N LEU A 45 6.76 -4.77 15.80
CA LEU A 45 7.75 -5.85 15.79
C LEU A 45 9.00 -5.41 16.52
N VAL A 46 9.37 -6.12 17.58
CA VAL A 46 10.51 -5.82 18.44
C VAL A 46 11.44 -7.00 18.52
N LYS A 47 12.74 -6.73 18.37
CA LYS A 47 13.80 -7.72 18.49
C LYS A 47 14.59 -7.47 19.77
N GLY A 48 14.62 -8.44 20.64
CA GLY A 48 15.37 -8.41 21.88
C GLY A 48 16.55 -9.36 21.89
N LYS A 49 17.46 -9.13 22.80
CA LYS A 49 18.61 -10.01 23.11
C LYS A 49 18.72 -10.21 24.61
N VAL A 50 18.94 -11.44 25.02
CA VAL A 50 19.29 -11.80 26.39
C VAL A 50 20.80 -11.81 26.52
N LEU A 51 21.32 -11.03 27.45
CA LEU A 51 22.75 -10.89 27.71
C LEU A 51 23.29 -12.05 28.53
N GLU A 52 24.58 -12.28 28.41
CA GLU A 52 25.26 -13.28 29.23
C GLU A 52 25.16 -12.90 30.73
N GLY A 53 24.76 -13.87 31.53
CA GLY A 53 24.54 -13.66 32.98
C GLY A 53 23.09 -13.32 33.34
N ALA A 54 22.16 -13.26 32.40
CA ALA A 54 20.74 -13.29 32.71
C ALA A 54 20.37 -14.66 33.29
N MET A 55 19.56 -14.67 34.37
CA MET A 55 19.13 -15.88 35.03
C MET A 55 18.02 -16.65 34.28
N MET A 56 17.61 -16.14 33.14
CA MET A 56 16.51 -16.64 32.33
C MET A 56 16.97 -17.00 30.92
N THR A 57 16.37 -18.03 30.37
CA THR A 57 16.58 -18.38 28.95
C THR A 57 15.86 -17.43 28.03
N PRO A 58 16.34 -17.23 26.78
CA PRO A 58 15.68 -16.36 25.82
C PRO A 58 14.23 -16.75 25.50
N ARG A 59 13.89 -18.01 25.69
CA ARG A 59 12.54 -18.52 25.51
C ARG A 59 11.63 -18.13 26.67
N GLU A 60 12.07 -18.31 27.87
CA GLU A 60 11.33 -17.87 29.07
C GLU A 60 11.06 -16.38 29.04
N VAL A 61 12.08 -15.59 28.72
CA VAL A 61 11.93 -14.13 28.55
C VAL A 61 10.89 -13.77 27.46
N CYS A 62 10.93 -14.49 26.36
CA CYS A 62 9.97 -14.26 25.27
C CYS A 62 8.53 -14.58 25.69
N ASP A 63 8.34 -15.72 26.36
CA ASP A 63 7.03 -16.21 26.77
C ASP A 63 6.44 -15.28 27.85
N GLU A 64 7.22 -14.89 28.87
CA GLU A 64 6.81 -13.98 29.94
C GLU A 64 6.48 -12.56 29.40
N LEU A 65 7.30 -11.99 28.52
CA LEU A 65 7.00 -10.71 27.88
C LEU A 65 5.74 -10.79 27.01
N CYS A 66 5.49 -11.92 26.37
CA CYS A 66 4.28 -12.10 25.58
C CYS A 66 3.02 -12.16 26.46
N GLU A 67 3.09 -12.79 27.63
CA GLU A 67 1.98 -12.85 28.59
C GLU A 67 1.68 -11.47 29.18
N GLU A 68 2.70 -10.75 29.64
CA GLU A 68 2.55 -9.42 30.27
C GLU A 68 2.05 -8.35 29.28
N LEU A 69 2.53 -8.39 28.04
CA LEU A 69 2.24 -7.36 27.03
C LEU A 69 1.10 -7.72 26.07
N GLY A 70 0.53 -8.93 26.18
CA GLY A 70 -0.43 -9.42 25.20
C GLY A 70 0.14 -9.49 23.78
N ALA A 71 1.44 -9.79 23.68
CA ALA A 71 2.17 -9.93 22.43
C ALA A 71 2.26 -11.40 22.00
N GLU A 72 2.69 -11.64 20.76
CA GLU A 72 2.93 -12.99 20.24
C GLU A 72 4.40 -13.21 19.91
N GLY A 73 4.96 -14.35 20.35
CA GLY A 73 6.31 -14.76 20.01
C GLY A 73 6.43 -15.18 18.56
N VAL A 74 7.33 -14.53 17.83
CA VAL A 74 7.58 -14.81 16.41
C VAL A 74 8.70 -15.83 16.24
N SER A 75 9.83 -15.61 16.89
CA SER A 75 10.98 -16.54 16.88
C SER A 75 11.93 -16.30 18.02
N VAL A 76 12.60 -17.37 18.44
CA VAL A 76 13.72 -17.34 19.37
C VAL A 76 14.89 -18.04 18.70
N ILE A 77 16.01 -17.35 18.53
CA ILE A 77 17.21 -17.86 17.83
C ILE A 77 18.46 -17.48 18.64
N GLY A 78 19.13 -18.48 19.22
CA GLY A 78 20.29 -18.26 20.08
C GLY A 78 19.92 -17.40 21.28
N THR A 79 20.57 -16.28 21.47
CA THR A 79 20.32 -15.30 22.55
C THR A 79 19.29 -14.23 22.18
N LYS A 80 18.72 -14.29 20.98
CA LYS A 80 17.79 -13.27 20.47
C LYS A 80 16.38 -13.81 20.42
N PHE A 81 15.43 -12.94 20.72
CA PHE A 81 14.00 -13.21 20.59
C PHE A 81 13.31 -12.10 19.79
N VAL A 82 12.17 -12.42 19.20
CA VAL A 82 11.35 -11.50 18.43
C VAL A 82 9.91 -11.65 18.88
N ILE A 83 9.31 -10.53 19.27
CA ILE A 83 7.91 -10.44 19.69
C ILE A 83 7.15 -9.47 18.79
N TYR A 84 5.87 -9.72 18.60
CA TYR A 84 4.97 -8.93 17.77
C TYR A 84 3.68 -8.62 18.51
N ARG A 85 3.20 -7.39 18.37
CA ARG A 85 1.87 -6.98 18.83
C ARG A 85 1.21 -6.09 17.80
N PHE A 86 -0.01 -6.42 17.41
CA PHE A 86 -0.79 -5.60 16.50
C PHE A 86 -1.11 -4.24 17.13
N SER A 87 -0.88 -3.16 16.38
CA SER A 87 -1.18 -1.79 16.79
C SER A 87 -2.17 -1.14 15.81
N GLU A 88 -3.39 -0.89 16.28
CA GLU A 88 -4.41 -0.21 15.48
C GLU A 88 -3.98 1.19 15.04
N LYS A 89 -3.22 1.90 15.89
CA LYS A 89 -2.69 3.25 15.59
C LYS A 89 -1.77 3.23 14.36
N LEU A 90 -0.85 2.27 14.29
CA LEU A 90 0.06 2.14 13.15
C LEU A 90 -0.66 1.69 11.89
N GLN A 91 -1.65 0.81 12.00
CA GLN A 91 -2.47 0.41 10.86
C GLN A 91 -3.29 1.58 10.31
N ALA A 92 -3.86 2.40 11.17
CA ALA A 92 -4.57 3.61 10.75
C ALA A 92 -3.64 4.58 10.02
N GLN A 93 -2.41 4.79 10.52
CA GLN A 93 -1.40 5.62 9.86
C GLN A 93 -0.95 5.04 8.51
N ARG A 94 -0.68 3.75 8.43
CA ARG A 94 -0.32 3.06 7.17
C ARG A 94 -1.43 3.18 6.13
N ASN A 95 -2.69 3.04 6.54
CA ASN A 95 -3.85 3.18 5.67
C ASN A 95 -4.01 4.62 5.16
N GLN A 96 -3.76 5.64 6.00
CA GLN A 96 -3.79 7.04 5.60
C GLN A 96 -2.67 7.37 4.60
N VAL A 97 -1.43 6.93 4.86
CA VAL A 97 -0.30 7.10 3.94
C VAL A 97 -0.52 6.34 2.63
N GLY A 98 -1.06 5.13 2.69
CA GLY A 98 -1.42 4.34 1.50
C GLY A 98 -2.50 5.01 0.65
N ARG A 99 -3.51 5.66 1.28
CA ARG A 99 -4.54 6.45 0.58
C ARG A 99 -3.97 7.73 -0.02
N ALA A 100 -3.07 8.43 0.68
CA ALA A 100 -2.38 9.61 0.16
C ALA A 100 -1.51 9.25 -1.06
N LYS A 101 -0.68 8.20 -0.98
CA LYS A 101 0.11 7.71 -2.11
C LYS A 101 -0.74 7.24 -3.30
N ARG A 102 -1.93 6.66 -3.07
CA ARG A 102 -2.86 6.32 -4.16
C ARG A 102 -3.46 7.55 -4.84
N LYS A 103 -3.70 8.64 -4.11
CA LYS A 103 -4.13 9.92 -4.70
C LYS A 103 -3.01 10.60 -5.51
N GLU A 104 -1.76 10.38 -5.14
CA GLU A 104 -0.57 10.86 -5.86
C GLU A 104 -0.06 9.91 -6.95
N VAL A 105 -0.73 8.82 -7.27
CA VAL A 105 -0.42 8.07 -8.51
C VAL A 105 -0.59 9.05 -9.64
N LYS A 106 0.50 9.72 -9.97
CA LYS A 106 0.67 10.62 -11.11
C LYS A 106 0.15 9.85 -12.32
N VAL A 107 -1.02 10.27 -12.80
CA VAL A 107 -1.55 9.75 -14.06
C VAL A 107 -0.41 9.84 -15.04
N ASN A 108 0.08 8.70 -15.50
CA ASN A 108 1.25 8.59 -16.36
C ASN A 108 1.07 9.60 -17.49
N PRO A 109 1.95 10.62 -17.64
CA PRO A 109 1.76 11.70 -18.61
C PRO A 109 1.61 11.17 -20.05
N VAL A 110 2.20 10.02 -20.33
CA VAL A 110 2.05 9.31 -21.60
C VAL A 110 0.60 8.85 -21.85
N ARG A 111 -0.10 8.36 -20.79
CA ARG A 111 -1.52 7.96 -20.92
C ARG A 111 -2.43 9.15 -21.09
N LYS A 112 -2.19 10.28 -20.41
CA LYS A 112 -2.92 11.54 -20.63
C LYS A 112 -2.74 12.05 -22.04
N GLY A 113 -1.51 12.05 -22.56
CA GLY A 113 -1.22 12.45 -23.92
C GLY A 113 -1.89 11.56 -24.97
N ALA A 114 -1.91 10.25 -24.75
CA ALA A 114 -2.57 9.31 -25.66
C ALA A 114 -4.10 9.47 -25.67
N GLN A 115 -4.72 9.72 -24.53
CA GLN A 115 -6.16 10.01 -24.45
C GLN A 115 -6.51 11.33 -25.10
N ALA A 116 -5.72 12.40 -24.89
CA ALA A 116 -5.92 13.69 -25.52
C ALA A 116 -5.81 13.58 -27.05
N ARG A 117 -4.82 12.85 -27.58
CA ARG A 117 -4.67 12.58 -29.01
C ARG A 117 -5.87 11.82 -29.61
N ARG A 118 -6.38 10.79 -28.89
CA ARG A 118 -7.58 10.04 -29.31
C ARG A 118 -8.83 10.93 -29.35
N GLN A 119 -9.02 11.79 -28.34
CA GLN A 119 -10.14 12.74 -28.31
C GLN A 119 -10.03 13.78 -29.42
N ALA A 120 -8.85 14.33 -29.68
CA ALA A 120 -8.61 15.26 -30.76
C ALA A 120 -8.90 14.60 -32.12
N ALA A 121 -8.38 13.39 -32.35
CA ALA A 121 -8.64 12.64 -33.58
C ALA A 121 -10.14 12.35 -33.80
N LYS A 122 -10.87 12.03 -32.69
CA LYS A 122 -12.32 11.83 -32.75
C LYS A 122 -13.06 13.09 -33.18
N LYS A 123 -12.73 14.25 -32.59
CA LYS A 123 -13.34 15.54 -32.95
C LYS A 123 -13.09 15.90 -34.42
N VAL A 124 -11.86 15.74 -34.91
CA VAL A 124 -11.52 15.99 -36.30
C VAL A 124 -12.31 15.08 -37.25
N ARG A 125 -12.48 13.79 -36.88
CA ARG A 125 -13.28 12.86 -37.70
C ARG A 125 -14.76 13.23 -37.70
N GLU A 126 -15.33 13.68 -36.59
CA GLU A 126 -16.71 14.14 -36.49
C GLU A 126 -16.94 15.40 -37.35
N GLN A 127 -16.07 16.42 -37.26
CA GLN A 127 -16.13 17.62 -38.07
C GLN A 127 -16.04 17.31 -39.56
N ARG A 128 -15.15 16.39 -39.96
CA ARG A 128 -15.05 15.97 -41.37
C ARG A 128 -16.32 15.26 -41.83
N ASN A 129 -16.92 14.44 -41.01
CA ASN A 129 -18.16 13.75 -41.35
C ASN A 129 -19.34 14.74 -41.49
N GLU A 130 -19.42 15.74 -40.63
CA GLU A 130 -20.42 16.82 -40.73
C GLU A 130 -20.23 17.62 -41.99
N TYR A 131 -19.00 18.01 -42.34
CA TYR A 131 -18.69 18.69 -43.57
C TYR A 131 -19.16 17.90 -44.79
N PHE A 132 -18.87 16.60 -44.88
CA PHE A 132 -19.32 15.78 -46.01
C PHE A 132 -20.83 15.59 -46.04
N ARG A 133 -21.50 15.50 -44.88
CA ARG A 133 -22.97 15.49 -44.81
C ARG A 133 -23.55 16.80 -45.37
N GLN A 134 -22.99 17.92 -44.97
CA GLN A 134 -23.47 19.22 -45.44
C GLN A 134 -23.27 19.36 -46.95
N MET A 135 -22.11 19.00 -47.47
CA MET A 135 -21.87 18.98 -48.93
C MET A 135 -22.82 18.07 -49.71
N ALA A 136 -23.17 16.93 -49.14
CA ALA A 136 -24.12 16.01 -49.75
C ALA A 136 -25.55 16.61 -49.79
N ILE A 137 -25.96 17.29 -48.74
CA ILE A 137 -27.23 18.01 -48.66
C ILE A 137 -27.26 19.15 -49.67
N ASP A 138 -26.22 19.99 -49.73
CA ASP A 138 -26.13 21.11 -50.67
C ASP A 138 -26.19 20.65 -52.12
N LYS A 139 -25.46 19.57 -52.44
CA LYS A 139 -25.52 18.93 -53.78
C LYS A 139 -26.90 18.37 -54.11
N ALA A 140 -27.59 17.80 -53.14
CA ALA A 140 -28.95 17.29 -53.31
C ALA A 140 -29.94 18.45 -53.59
N ILE A 141 -29.80 19.55 -52.87
CA ILE A 141 -30.61 20.76 -53.03
C ILE A 141 -30.37 21.38 -54.44
N GLU A 142 -29.10 21.47 -54.84
CA GLU A 142 -28.73 22.00 -56.16
C GLU A 142 -29.31 21.15 -57.30
N LYS A 143 -29.18 19.83 -57.16
CA LYS A 143 -29.76 18.89 -58.14
C LYS A 143 -31.29 18.95 -58.21
N ALA A 144 -31.96 19.16 -57.06
CA ALA A 144 -33.39 19.34 -57.00
C ALA A 144 -33.84 20.68 -57.67
N ARG A 145 -33.06 21.75 -57.49
CA ARG A 145 -33.30 23.04 -58.17
C ARG A 145 -33.13 22.92 -59.67
N GLU A 146 -32.08 22.22 -60.15
CA GLU A 146 -31.87 21.99 -61.57
C GLU A 146 -33.00 21.15 -62.19
N LYS A 147 -33.48 20.09 -61.50
CA LYS A 147 -34.65 19.34 -62.00
C LYS A 147 -35.89 20.20 -62.12
N LYS A 148 -36.15 21.06 -61.15
CA LYS A 148 -37.30 21.99 -61.18
C LYS A 148 -37.20 23.02 -62.27
N LEU A 149 -35.99 23.48 -62.64
CA LEU A 149 -35.75 24.40 -63.74
C LEU A 149 -35.88 23.73 -65.08
N ARG A 150 -35.66 22.42 -65.23
CA ARG A 150 -35.84 21.65 -66.47
C ARG A 150 -37.28 21.23 -66.70
N GLY A 151 -38.21 21.46 -65.76
CA GLY A 151 -39.62 21.10 -65.97
C GLY A 151 -39.87 19.58 -65.96
N GLU A 152 -38.94 18.79 -65.41
CA GLU A 152 -39.10 17.37 -65.23
C GLU A 152 -39.66 17.16 -63.80
N ASP A 153 -40.97 17.09 -63.70
CA ASP A 153 -41.68 16.58 -62.48
C ASP A 153 -41.66 15.08 -62.43
#